data_d13bab3d4d87537ce2441f5647331af7
#
_entry.id   d13bab3d4d87537ce2441f5647331af7
#
_cell.length_a   1.000
_cell.length_b   1.000
_cell.length_c   1.000
_cell.angle_alpha   90.00
_cell.angle_beta   90.00
_cell.angle_gamma   90.00
#
_symmetry.space_group_name_H-M   'P 1'
#
loop_
_entity.id
_entity.type
_entity.pdbx_description
1 polymer ?
#
loop_
_entity_poly.entity_id
_entity_poly.type
_entity_poly.pdbx_seq_one_letter_code
_entity_poly.pdbx_strand_id
1 'polypeptide(L)'
;VGDSVSTQIPADLIASDKRNDLAILQTVSMEMASADTKSFVRKLAIEIVPVLSGGLIRSEDVVGGEEIFVAGFPLANQISDSLKLSDGIVSSTKGYENDVSKFEITSVVRKGNSGGPIYDKKGNIVGVVVAQLDKLKMAKTIGSLPENVNFGIKASTVKQFLNSSGLPTKWAERNKKMSDKDISQIASKQTVMVVCHR
;
A
#
# COMPACT_ATOMS: atom_id res chain seq x y z
N VAL A 1 -12.65 0.66 7.74
CA VAL A 1 -11.73 1.39 6.86
C VAL A 1 -12.03 2.87 6.97
N GLY A 2 -11.02 3.73 7.05
CA GLY A 2 -11.20 5.18 7.18
C GLY A 2 -9.89 5.95 7.13
N ASP A 3 -9.98 7.26 7.35
CA ASP A 3 -8.82 8.17 7.44
C ASP A 3 -8.39 8.41 8.90
N SER A 4 -9.21 8.00 9.84
CA SER A 4 -8.95 8.10 11.28
C SER A 4 -9.56 6.95 12.06
N VAL A 5 -9.17 6.79 13.32
CA VAL A 5 -9.74 5.77 14.21
C VAL A 5 -11.20 6.09 14.57
N SER A 6 -11.59 7.37 14.53
CA SER A 6 -12.94 7.82 14.91
C SER A 6 -13.97 7.71 13.79
N THR A 7 -13.51 7.56 12.53
CA THR A 7 -14.37 7.58 11.35
C THR A 7 -14.12 6.33 10.52
N GLN A 8 -15.03 5.35 10.59
CA GLN A 8 -14.83 4.03 10.00
C GLN A 8 -16.06 3.59 9.20
N ILE A 9 -15.82 2.89 8.10
CA ILE A 9 -16.84 2.15 7.35
C ILE A 9 -16.50 0.65 7.39
N PRO A 10 -17.51 -0.23 7.52
CA PRO A 10 -17.30 -1.66 7.44
C PRO A 10 -16.71 -2.08 6.09
N ALA A 11 -15.88 -3.12 6.13
CA ALA A 11 -15.33 -3.74 4.93
C ALA A 11 -15.23 -5.26 5.13
N ASP A 12 -15.59 -6.00 4.10
CA ASP A 12 -15.55 -7.45 4.08
C ASP A 12 -14.27 -7.94 3.39
N LEU A 13 -13.71 -9.05 3.88
CA LEU A 13 -12.60 -9.73 3.24
C LEU A 13 -13.13 -10.57 2.06
N ILE A 14 -12.76 -10.18 0.83
CA ILE A 14 -13.21 -10.84 -0.40
C ILE A 14 -12.23 -11.93 -0.84
N ALA A 15 -10.95 -11.66 -0.77
CA ALA A 15 -9.91 -12.61 -1.13
C ALA A 15 -8.64 -12.36 -0.31
N SER A 16 -7.84 -13.42 -0.12
CA SER A 16 -6.54 -13.32 0.52
C SER A 16 -5.52 -14.24 -0.14
N ASP A 17 -4.29 -13.77 -0.25
CA ASP A 17 -3.11 -14.53 -0.66
C ASP A 17 -2.14 -14.61 0.53
N LYS A 18 -2.18 -15.71 1.25
CA LYS A 18 -1.32 -15.93 2.43
C LYS A 18 0.17 -16.03 2.08
N ARG A 19 0.50 -16.44 0.84
CA ARG A 19 1.89 -16.58 0.41
C ARG A 19 2.54 -15.22 0.22
N ASN A 20 1.81 -14.30 -0.41
CA ASN A 20 2.30 -12.95 -0.71
C ASN A 20 1.85 -11.90 0.32
N ASP A 21 1.11 -12.29 1.37
CA ASP A 21 0.60 -11.39 2.42
C ASP A 21 -0.28 -10.27 1.84
N LEU A 22 -1.20 -10.63 0.93
CA LEU A 22 -2.13 -9.72 0.29
C LEU A 22 -3.57 -10.05 0.64
N ALA A 23 -4.42 -9.03 0.71
CA ALA A 23 -5.84 -9.16 0.91
C ALA A 23 -6.61 -8.12 0.09
N ILE A 24 -7.82 -8.50 -0.37
CA ILE A 24 -8.79 -7.61 -1.00
C ILE A 24 -9.92 -7.40 -0.03
N LEU A 25 -10.18 -6.13 0.28
CA LEU A 25 -11.30 -5.71 1.10
C LEU A 25 -12.32 -4.97 0.23
N GLN A 26 -13.59 -5.21 0.48
CA GLN A 26 -14.71 -4.53 -0.18
C GLN A 26 -15.54 -3.78 0.86
N THR A 27 -15.71 -2.48 0.66
CA THR A 27 -16.69 -1.69 1.41
C THR A 27 -18.09 -1.91 0.83
N VAL A 28 -19.14 -1.57 1.58
CA VAL A 28 -20.52 -1.56 1.04
C VAL A 28 -20.59 -0.72 -0.23
N SER A 29 -21.36 -1.21 -1.23
CA SER A 29 -21.55 -0.45 -2.48
C SER A 29 -22.17 0.90 -2.17
N MET A 30 -21.73 1.95 -2.87
CA MET A 30 -22.26 3.31 -2.66
C MET A 30 -23.76 3.41 -2.96
N GLU A 31 -24.31 2.54 -3.78
CA GLU A 31 -25.75 2.47 -4.07
C GLU A 31 -26.55 2.02 -2.86
N MET A 32 -26.04 1.00 -2.14
CA MET A 32 -26.67 0.40 -0.97
C MET A 32 -26.24 1.07 0.36
N ALA A 33 -25.27 1.97 0.31
CA ALA A 33 -24.76 2.62 1.50
C ALA A 33 -25.78 3.58 2.11
N SER A 34 -25.80 3.64 3.46
CA SER A 34 -26.62 4.64 4.18
C SER A 34 -26.21 6.07 3.82
N ALA A 35 -27.09 7.03 4.11
CA ALA A 35 -26.82 8.46 3.89
C ALA A 35 -25.57 8.92 4.65
N ASP A 36 -25.36 8.41 5.87
CA ASP A 36 -24.18 8.71 6.71
C ASP A 36 -22.90 8.16 6.10
N THR A 37 -22.93 6.91 5.61
CA THR A 37 -21.79 6.30 4.90
C THR A 37 -21.45 7.08 3.63
N LYS A 38 -22.46 7.48 2.84
CA LYS A 38 -22.26 8.31 1.64
C LYS A 38 -21.67 9.67 1.97
N SER A 39 -22.17 10.32 3.02
CA SER A 39 -21.64 11.60 3.50
C SER A 39 -20.20 11.46 3.96
N PHE A 40 -19.88 10.38 4.67
CA PHE A 40 -18.55 10.08 5.17
C PHE A 40 -17.53 9.84 4.04
N VAL A 41 -17.85 8.98 3.07
CA VAL A 41 -16.97 8.73 1.91
C VAL A 41 -16.68 10.01 1.14
N ARG A 42 -17.69 10.92 1.00
CA ARG A 42 -17.48 12.24 0.40
C ARG A 42 -16.54 13.13 1.21
N LYS A 43 -16.64 13.11 2.55
CA LYS A 43 -15.75 13.88 3.42
C LYS A 43 -14.31 13.41 3.37
N LEU A 44 -14.07 12.10 3.19
CA LEU A 44 -12.74 11.54 3.03
C LEU A 44 -12.04 12.04 1.75
N ALA A 45 -12.78 12.59 0.79
CA ALA A 45 -12.28 12.96 -0.54
C ALA A 45 -11.44 11.83 -1.19
N ILE A 46 -11.69 10.58 -0.80
CA ILE A 46 -11.06 9.42 -1.41
C ILE A 46 -11.60 9.31 -2.82
N GLU A 47 -10.71 9.40 -3.79
CA GLU A 47 -11.04 9.13 -5.17
C GLU A 47 -11.30 7.63 -5.31
N ILE A 48 -12.58 7.22 -5.30
CA ILE A 48 -12.97 5.85 -5.61
C ILE A 48 -12.75 5.67 -7.10
N VAL A 49 -11.57 5.20 -7.45
CA VAL A 49 -11.26 4.85 -8.83
C VAL A 49 -11.90 3.50 -9.09
N PRO A 50 -12.89 3.39 -9.99
CA PRO A 50 -13.42 2.09 -10.36
C PRO A 50 -12.27 1.20 -10.84
N VAL A 51 -12.27 -0.06 -10.45
CA VAL A 51 -11.25 -1.04 -10.84
C VAL A 51 -11.03 -1.10 -12.36
N LEU A 52 -12.05 -0.70 -13.13
CA LEU A 52 -12.03 -0.61 -14.59
C LEU A 52 -11.44 0.69 -15.15
N SER A 53 -11.17 1.71 -14.34
CA SER A 53 -10.78 3.05 -14.83
C SER A 53 -9.30 3.28 -15.01
N GLY A 54 -8.52 2.21 -15.10
CA GLY A 54 -7.08 2.34 -15.31
C GLY A 54 -6.34 2.47 -13.99
N GLY A 55 -5.79 1.37 -13.55
CA GLY A 55 -5.07 1.27 -12.30
C GLY A 55 -3.96 2.31 -12.21
N LEU A 56 -3.69 2.68 -10.98
CA LEU A 56 -2.57 3.52 -10.61
C LEU A 56 -1.29 2.70 -10.45
N ILE A 57 -1.36 1.42 -10.79
CA ILE A 57 -0.26 0.46 -10.65
C ILE A 57 0.57 0.50 -11.93
N ARG A 58 1.88 0.69 -11.80
CA ARG A 58 2.81 0.70 -12.92
C ARG A 58 2.90 -0.68 -13.59
N SER A 59 3.08 -0.71 -14.92
CA SER A 59 3.18 -1.96 -15.70
C SER A 59 4.46 -2.73 -15.42
N GLU A 60 5.57 -2.01 -15.21
CA GLU A 60 6.90 -2.56 -14.99
C GLU A 60 7.27 -2.59 -13.51
N ASP A 61 8.02 -3.61 -13.11
CA ASP A 61 8.58 -3.70 -11.78
C ASP A 61 9.71 -2.66 -11.59
N VAL A 62 10.05 -2.43 -10.32
CA VAL A 62 11.09 -1.49 -9.92
C VAL A 62 12.48 -1.96 -10.32
N VAL A 63 13.40 -1.01 -10.48
CA VAL A 63 14.83 -1.25 -10.68
C VAL A 63 15.65 -0.75 -9.49
N GLY A 64 16.85 -1.30 -9.30
CA GLY A 64 17.74 -0.86 -8.22
C GLY A 64 18.12 0.62 -8.36
N GLY A 65 18.15 1.34 -7.23
CA GLY A 65 18.44 2.77 -7.17
C GLY A 65 17.26 3.68 -7.49
N GLU A 66 16.09 3.14 -7.81
CA GLU A 66 14.90 3.93 -8.09
C GLU A 66 14.38 4.64 -6.84
N GLU A 67 14.11 5.96 -6.93
CA GLU A 67 13.49 6.73 -5.85
C GLU A 67 12.03 6.33 -5.65
N ILE A 68 11.66 6.12 -4.39
CA ILE A 68 10.29 5.70 -4.02
C ILE A 68 9.78 6.44 -2.79
N PHE A 69 8.47 6.42 -2.60
CA PHE A 69 7.76 6.97 -1.45
C PHE A 69 6.82 5.93 -0.87
N VAL A 70 6.89 5.73 0.44
CA VAL A 70 5.97 4.89 1.21
C VAL A 70 4.95 5.75 1.89
N ALA A 71 3.65 5.44 1.72
CA ALA A 71 2.57 6.10 2.43
C ALA A 71 1.89 5.13 3.41
N GLY A 72 1.46 5.65 4.56
CA GLY A 72 0.76 4.85 5.57
C GLY A 72 0.42 5.64 6.84
N PHE A 73 -0.12 4.93 7.83
CA PHE A 73 -0.53 5.48 9.13
C PHE A 73 0.28 4.85 10.28
N PRO A 74 1.61 5.11 10.34
CA PRO A 74 2.45 4.50 11.36
C PRO A 74 2.08 4.99 12.75
N LEU A 75 1.86 4.05 13.69
CA LEU A 75 1.53 4.34 15.09
C LEU A 75 0.29 5.24 15.26
N ALA A 76 -0.73 5.08 14.42
CA ALA A 76 -1.94 5.91 14.42
C ALA A 76 -2.57 6.05 15.81
N ASN A 77 -2.71 4.97 16.55
CA ASN A 77 -3.31 4.97 17.91
C ASN A 77 -2.40 5.54 19.01
N GLN A 78 -1.14 5.86 18.71
CA GLN A 78 -0.15 6.23 19.73
C GLN A 78 0.37 7.67 19.55
N ILE A 79 0.51 8.12 18.31
CA ILE A 79 1.15 9.42 18.01
C ILE A 79 0.23 10.34 17.20
N SER A 80 -0.32 9.90 16.07
CA SER A 80 -1.12 10.74 15.18
C SER A 80 -1.84 9.89 14.14
N ASP A 81 -3.10 10.18 13.88
CA ASP A 81 -3.93 9.55 12.84
C ASP A 81 -3.63 10.09 11.42
N SER A 82 -2.67 11.00 11.27
CA SER A 82 -2.34 11.57 9.97
C SER A 82 -1.54 10.61 9.10
N LEU A 83 -1.85 10.62 7.81
CA LEU A 83 -1.03 9.95 6.79
C LEU A 83 0.41 10.48 6.84
N LYS A 84 1.38 9.57 6.79
CA LYS A 84 2.80 9.92 6.69
C LYS A 84 3.38 9.39 5.40
N LEU A 85 4.24 10.22 4.79
CA LEU A 85 5.02 9.87 3.63
C LEU A 85 6.49 9.74 4.05
N SER A 86 7.15 8.68 3.59
CA SER A 86 8.57 8.42 3.84
C SER A 86 9.23 8.11 2.50
N ASP A 87 10.30 8.81 2.18
CA ASP A 87 11.11 8.60 0.97
C ASP A 87 12.18 7.53 1.19
N GLY A 88 12.75 7.08 0.08
CA GLY A 88 13.84 6.13 0.05
C GLY A 88 14.15 5.68 -1.38
N ILE A 89 14.93 4.62 -1.50
CA ILE A 89 15.26 4.00 -2.78
C ILE A 89 15.02 2.50 -2.73
N VAL A 90 14.90 1.90 -3.90
CA VAL A 90 14.97 0.45 -4.09
C VAL A 90 16.42 0.01 -3.92
N SER A 91 16.76 -0.70 -2.85
CA SER A 91 18.10 -1.22 -2.58
C SER A 91 18.36 -2.57 -3.26
N SER A 92 17.32 -3.39 -3.45
CA SER A 92 17.38 -4.67 -4.15
C SER A 92 16.07 -4.98 -4.86
N THR A 93 16.14 -5.56 -6.05
CA THR A 93 14.96 -6.03 -6.81
C THR A 93 14.45 -7.39 -6.36
N LYS A 94 15.02 -7.96 -5.29
CA LYS A 94 14.60 -9.21 -4.64
C LYS A 94 14.40 -8.97 -3.16
N GLY A 95 13.47 -9.73 -2.57
CA GLY A 95 13.25 -9.77 -1.13
C GLY A 95 14.21 -10.71 -0.41
N TYR A 96 13.91 -10.95 0.87
CA TYR A 96 14.66 -11.89 1.72
C TYR A 96 14.72 -13.29 1.08
N GLU A 97 15.87 -13.97 1.21
CA GLU A 97 16.15 -15.28 0.58
C GLU A 97 15.93 -15.31 -0.96
N ASN A 98 16.21 -14.20 -1.63
CA ASN A 98 16.00 -14.03 -3.09
C ASN A 98 14.53 -14.15 -3.54
N ASP A 99 13.57 -13.82 -2.66
CA ASP A 99 12.15 -13.80 -3.00
C ASP A 99 11.89 -12.83 -4.17
N VAL A 100 11.53 -13.39 -5.32
CA VAL A 100 11.32 -12.64 -6.57
C VAL A 100 9.99 -11.88 -6.59
N SER A 101 9.06 -12.20 -5.69
CA SER A 101 7.77 -11.50 -5.55
C SER A 101 7.90 -10.16 -4.81
N LYS A 102 9.05 -9.91 -4.21
CA LYS A 102 9.33 -8.73 -3.36
C LYS A 102 10.57 -7.98 -3.85
N PHE A 103 10.72 -6.79 -3.29
CA PHE A 103 11.92 -5.95 -3.44
C PHE A 103 12.26 -5.28 -2.10
N GLU A 104 13.52 -4.93 -1.92
CA GLU A 104 14.02 -4.27 -0.72
C GLU A 104 14.06 -2.76 -0.90
N ILE A 105 13.73 -2.02 0.17
CA ILE A 105 13.68 -0.56 0.20
C ILE A 105 14.38 0.00 1.43
N THR A 106 14.93 1.20 1.31
CA THR A 106 15.59 1.92 2.40
C THR A 106 14.65 2.84 3.18
N SER A 107 13.43 3.07 2.70
CA SER A 107 12.43 3.93 3.36
C SER A 107 12.17 3.47 4.79
N VAL A 108 11.96 4.42 5.69
CA VAL A 108 11.59 4.11 7.09
C VAL A 108 10.17 3.54 7.11
N VAL A 109 10.05 2.27 7.48
CA VAL A 109 8.78 1.55 7.62
C VAL A 109 8.57 1.13 9.07
N ARG A 110 7.39 1.45 9.61
CA ARG A 110 6.97 1.11 10.98
C ARG A 110 5.63 0.39 10.96
N LYS A 111 5.25 -0.19 12.10
CA LYS A 111 3.91 -0.77 12.28
C LYS A 111 2.84 0.26 11.90
N GLY A 112 1.92 -0.12 11.00
CA GLY A 112 0.91 0.76 10.42
C GLY A 112 1.23 1.24 8.99
N ASN A 113 2.45 0.98 8.47
CA ASN A 113 2.76 1.17 7.05
C ASN A 113 2.44 -0.07 6.21
N SER A 114 2.38 -1.26 6.81
CA SER A 114 2.08 -2.52 6.09
C SER A 114 0.74 -2.44 5.39
N GLY A 115 0.69 -2.89 4.13
CA GLY A 115 -0.48 -2.76 3.26
C GLY A 115 -0.58 -1.40 2.56
N GLY A 116 0.23 -0.42 2.95
CA GLY A 116 0.29 0.89 2.30
C GLY A 116 0.98 0.85 0.94
N PRO A 117 0.65 1.79 0.03
CA PRO A 117 1.25 1.87 -1.30
C PRO A 117 2.69 2.37 -1.25
N ILE A 118 3.47 1.89 -2.23
CA ILE A 118 4.80 2.41 -2.56
C ILE A 118 4.67 3.09 -3.92
N TYR A 119 5.05 4.37 -3.99
CA TYR A 119 4.97 5.20 -5.20
C TYR A 119 6.35 5.42 -5.82
N ASP A 120 6.41 5.55 -7.15
CA ASP A 120 7.55 6.14 -7.85
C ASP A 120 7.47 7.69 -7.87
N LYS A 121 8.51 8.34 -8.42
CA LYS A 121 8.57 9.82 -8.62
C LYS A 121 7.51 10.37 -9.58
N LYS A 122 6.75 9.53 -10.24
CA LYS A 122 5.66 9.92 -11.14
C LYS A 122 4.28 9.72 -10.49
N GLY A 123 4.25 9.26 -9.23
CA GLY A 123 3.02 8.98 -8.47
C GLY A 123 2.32 7.68 -8.90
N ASN A 124 3.01 6.77 -9.58
CA ASN A 124 2.48 5.44 -9.87
C ASN A 124 2.76 4.51 -8.70
N ILE A 125 1.83 3.59 -8.40
CA ILE A 125 2.05 2.54 -7.41
C ILE A 125 2.96 1.49 -8.02
N VAL A 126 4.10 1.25 -7.38
CA VAL A 126 5.11 0.26 -7.77
C VAL A 126 5.14 -0.96 -6.87
N GLY A 127 4.40 -0.92 -5.77
CA GLY A 127 4.30 -2.03 -4.83
C GLY A 127 3.46 -1.72 -3.61
N VAL A 128 3.37 -2.72 -2.72
CA VAL A 128 2.66 -2.65 -1.44
C VAL A 128 3.65 -3.00 -0.33
N VAL A 129 3.67 -2.22 0.74
CA VAL A 129 4.59 -2.42 1.88
C VAL A 129 4.29 -3.71 2.61
N VAL A 130 5.33 -4.52 2.83
CA VAL A 130 5.30 -5.65 3.76
C VAL A 130 6.46 -5.49 4.75
N ALA A 131 6.18 -5.19 5.99
CA ALA A 131 7.23 -4.71 6.89
C ALA A 131 7.71 -5.70 7.94
N GLN A 132 6.89 -6.62 8.41
CA GLN A 132 7.16 -7.24 9.71
C GLN A 132 7.51 -8.72 9.68
N LEU A 133 6.94 -9.50 8.75
CA LEU A 133 7.17 -10.95 8.73
C LEU A 133 8.61 -11.30 8.32
N ASP A 134 9.14 -10.59 7.33
CA ASP A 134 10.49 -10.87 6.84
C ASP A 134 11.55 -10.39 7.84
N LYS A 135 11.35 -9.28 8.54
CA LYS A 135 12.25 -8.82 9.61
C LYS A 135 12.36 -9.81 10.77
N LEU A 136 11.26 -10.42 11.18
CA LEU A 136 11.27 -11.43 12.24
C LEU A 136 11.98 -12.72 11.81
N LYS A 137 11.80 -13.13 10.55
CA LYS A 137 12.54 -14.26 9.97
C LYS A 137 14.03 -13.96 9.91
N MET A 138 14.39 -12.78 9.40
CA MET A 138 15.79 -12.33 9.35
C MET A 138 16.42 -12.27 10.75
N ALA A 139 15.73 -11.71 11.74
CA ALA A 139 16.23 -11.64 13.11
C ALA A 139 16.53 -13.02 13.70
N LYS A 140 15.71 -14.01 13.40
CA LYS A 140 15.96 -15.41 13.83
C LYS A 140 17.20 -16.03 13.17
N THR A 141 17.50 -15.64 11.93
CA THR A 141 18.62 -16.20 11.15
C THR A 141 19.91 -15.46 11.42
N ILE A 142 19.87 -14.12 11.56
CA ILE A 142 21.05 -13.26 11.68
C ILE A 142 21.36 -12.93 13.16
N GLY A 143 20.40 -13.18 14.07
CA GLY A 143 20.55 -12.91 15.52
C GLY A 143 20.31 -11.44 15.91
N SER A 144 19.98 -10.56 14.95
CA SER A 144 19.65 -9.16 15.19
C SER A 144 18.57 -8.67 14.20
N LEU A 145 17.80 -7.65 14.62
CA LEU A 145 16.87 -6.97 13.69
C LEU A 145 17.69 -6.05 12.77
N PRO A 146 17.68 -6.28 11.45
CA PRO A 146 18.40 -5.39 10.54
C PRO A 146 17.72 -4.02 10.53
N GLU A 147 18.51 -2.98 10.73
CA GLU A 147 18.08 -1.59 10.59
C GLU A 147 17.99 -1.24 9.10
N ASN A 148 16.97 -0.45 8.74
CA ASN A 148 16.77 0.09 7.39
C ASN A 148 16.58 -0.96 6.27
N VAL A 149 16.27 -2.21 6.58
CA VAL A 149 15.88 -3.23 5.62
C VAL A 149 14.37 -3.40 5.70
N ASN A 150 13.67 -2.98 4.66
CA ASN A 150 12.22 -3.09 4.54
C ASN A 150 11.88 -3.64 3.16
N PHE A 151 10.67 -4.17 3.00
CA PHE A 151 10.28 -4.85 1.77
C PHE A 151 8.96 -4.32 1.22
N GLY A 152 8.85 -4.37 -0.11
CA GLY A 152 7.62 -4.17 -0.85
C GLY A 152 7.27 -5.39 -1.68
N ILE A 153 6.00 -5.70 -1.80
CA ILE A 153 5.46 -6.67 -2.76
C ILE A 153 5.42 -5.98 -4.11
N LYS A 154 5.94 -6.60 -5.15
CA LYS A 154 6.01 -6.03 -6.50
C LYS A 154 4.63 -5.77 -7.10
N ALA A 155 4.54 -4.76 -7.94
CA ALA A 155 3.35 -4.44 -8.71
C ALA A 155 2.87 -5.62 -9.57
N SER A 156 3.78 -6.38 -10.18
CA SER A 156 3.47 -7.59 -10.94
C SER A 156 2.79 -8.68 -10.10
N THR A 157 3.25 -8.88 -8.85
CA THR A 157 2.65 -9.84 -7.89
C THR A 157 1.24 -9.37 -7.47
N VAL A 158 1.09 -8.08 -7.17
CA VAL A 158 -0.24 -7.51 -6.84
C VAL A 158 -1.21 -7.68 -8.00
N LYS A 159 -0.76 -7.42 -9.24
CA LYS A 159 -1.57 -7.63 -10.45
C LYS A 159 -2.02 -9.08 -10.59
N GLN A 160 -1.10 -10.02 -10.43
CA GLN A 160 -1.42 -11.43 -10.53
C GLN A 160 -2.51 -11.82 -9.53
N PHE A 161 -2.41 -11.33 -8.28
CA PHE A 161 -3.41 -11.57 -7.25
C PHE A 161 -4.77 -10.96 -7.61
N LEU A 162 -4.82 -9.71 -8.07
CA LEU A 162 -6.07 -9.07 -8.49
C LEU A 162 -6.72 -9.81 -9.66
N ASN A 163 -5.96 -10.17 -10.68
CA ASN A 163 -6.46 -10.91 -11.85
C ASN A 163 -7.01 -12.30 -11.45
N SER A 164 -6.29 -13.03 -10.61
CA SER A 164 -6.74 -14.36 -10.12
C SER A 164 -7.99 -14.27 -9.23
N SER A 165 -8.24 -13.11 -8.65
CA SER A 165 -9.44 -12.82 -7.85
C SER A 165 -10.61 -12.26 -8.70
N GLY A 166 -10.51 -12.26 -10.02
CA GLY A 166 -11.54 -11.78 -10.93
C GLY A 166 -11.63 -10.24 -11.02
N LEU A 167 -10.61 -9.54 -10.56
CA LEU A 167 -10.51 -8.08 -10.61
C LEU A 167 -9.48 -7.64 -11.66
N PRO A 168 -9.85 -7.55 -12.96
CA PRO A 168 -8.94 -7.15 -14.00
C PRO A 168 -8.47 -5.71 -13.77
N THR A 169 -7.16 -5.52 -13.77
CA THR A 169 -6.55 -4.20 -13.63
C THR A 169 -6.17 -3.64 -15.00
N LYS A 170 -6.59 -2.41 -15.30
CA LYS A 170 -5.98 -1.62 -16.35
C LYS A 170 -4.75 -0.92 -15.79
N TRP A 171 -3.68 -0.93 -16.56
CA TRP A 171 -2.48 -0.18 -16.24
C TRP A 171 -2.65 1.27 -16.69
N ALA A 172 -2.35 2.20 -15.83
CA ALA A 172 -2.16 3.59 -16.20
C ALA A 172 -0.81 4.04 -15.67
N GLU A 173 0.01 4.58 -16.56
CA GLU A 173 1.29 5.16 -16.18
C GLU A 173 1.24 6.66 -16.31
N ARG A 174 1.59 7.33 -15.21
CA ARG A 174 1.98 8.72 -15.26
C ARG A 174 3.44 8.77 -15.69
N ASN A 175 3.73 9.53 -16.75
CA ASN A 175 5.09 9.61 -17.32
C ASN A 175 5.86 10.84 -16.83
N LYS A 176 5.19 11.80 -16.17
CA LYS A 176 5.77 13.06 -15.73
C LYS A 176 6.19 12.99 -14.27
N LYS A 177 7.42 13.38 -13.96
CA LYS A 177 7.89 13.52 -12.57
C LYS A 177 7.00 14.54 -11.83
N MET A 178 6.68 14.23 -10.59
CA MET A 178 5.85 15.04 -9.70
C MET A 178 6.69 15.57 -8.55
N SER A 179 6.20 16.65 -7.91
CA SER A 179 6.75 17.09 -6.63
C SER A 179 6.33 16.14 -5.51
N ASP A 180 7.10 16.08 -4.43
CA ASP A 180 6.77 15.27 -3.25
C ASP A 180 5.43 15.69 -2.64
N LYS A 181 5.09 16.98 -2.75
CA LYS A 181 3.78 17.53 -2.36
C LYS A 181 2.65 16.93 -3.17
N ASP A 182 2.81 16.80 -4.49
CA ASP A 182 1.77 16.23 -5.36
C ASP A 182 1.62 14.73 -5.09
N ILE A 183 2.72 14.01 -4.88
CA ILE A 183 2.69 12.59 -4.49
C ILE A 183 1.97 12.43 -3.14
N SER A 184 2.23 13.30 -2.16
CA SER A 184 1.55 13.30 -0.87
C SER A 184 0.04 13.53 -1.03
N GLN A 185 -0.38 14.43 -1.92
CA GLN A 185 -1.80 14.65 -2.23
C GLN A 185 -2.47 13.44 -2.89
N ILE A 186 -1.77 12.74 -3.78
CA ILE A 186 -2.26 11.49 -4.36
C ILE A 186 -2.39 10.44 -3.26
N ALA A 187 -1.35 10.25 -2.45
CA ALA A 187 -1.33 9.27 -1.37
C ALA A 187 -2.47 9.48 -0.37
N SER A 188 -2.78 10.73 -0.01
CA SER A 188 -3.88 11.05 0.92
C SER A 188 -5.27 10.67 0.40
N LYS A 189 -5.44 10.59 -0.92
CA LYS A 189 -6.68 10.16 -1.57
C LYS A 189 -6.78 8.66 -1.79
N GLN A 190 -5.67 7.93 -1.70
CA GLN A 190 -5.59 6.51 -2.08
C GLN A 190 -5.24 5.58 -0.91
N THR A 191 -4.75 6.14 0.18
CA THR A 191 -4.32 5.35 1.34
C THR A 191 -5.34 5.48 2.46
N VAL A 192 -5.81 4.35 2.96
CA VAL A 192 -6.77 4.28 4.06
C VAL A 192 -6.23 3.41 5.19
N MET A 193 -6.68 3.70 6.40
CA MET A 193 -6.38 2.88 7.57
C MET A 193 -7.36 1.72 7.67
N VAL A 194 -6.85 0.51 7.90
CA VAL A 194 -7.66 -0.68 8.18
C VAL A 194 -7.53 -1.03 9.65
N VAL A 195 -8.65 -1.15 10.34
CA VAL A 195 -8.73 -1.54 11.75
C VAL A 195 -9.48 -2.85 11.85
N CYS A 196 -8.88 -3.85 12.51
CA CYS A 196 -9.54 -5.12 12.82
C CYS A 196 -10.09 -5.06 14.23
N HIS A 197 -11.40 -5.14 14.38
CA HIS A 197 -12.05 -5.33 15.67
C HIS A 197 -12.05 -6.83 16.00
N ARG A 198 -11.44 -7.19 17.12
CA ARG A 198 -11.45 -8.57 17.69
C ARG A 198 -12.56 -8.69 18.71
#